data_61743b6238cc3ee9f3a3806152f11f36
#
_entry.id   61743b6238cc3ee9f3a3806152f11f36
#
_cell.length_a   1.000
_cell.length_b   1.000
_cell.length_c   1.000
_cell.angle_alpha   90.00
_cell.angle_beta   90.00
_cell.angle_gamma   90.00
#
_symmetry.space_group_name_H-M   'P 1'
#
loop_
_entity.id
_entity.type
_entity.pdbx_description
1 polymer ?
#
loop_
_entity_poly.entity_id
_entity_poly.type
_entity_poly.pdbx_seq_one_letter_code
_entity_poly.pdbx_strand_id
1 'polypeptide(L)'
;MPSKIDYANVDYSRWSPLQRWIQGAVRLLMRLLTRVHVEGLEHMPRSGPFILAINHLSLLDAPVMFSFLPRRAVVFAADKWQRAPGISWALTTVGTAIYVARGEPDRRALRQALTVLRSGGILAMAPEGTRSRTGGLIQGREGVAYLATRAPAPILPAVAYGQEKAFHCWKRLKRPAIHVRFGKLVELPPGRHGMDQLHLYTEQLMVTLARMLPPSYRGVYADRVAEPEA
;
A
#
# COMPACT_ATOMS: atom_id res chain seq x y z
N MET A 1 24.78 -3.00 11.08
CA MET A 1 23.46 -2.76 11.77
C MET A 1 22.70 -1.76 10.92
N PRO A 2 21.45 -1.99 10.52
CA PRO A 2 20.68 -0.96 9.83
C PRO A 2 20.51 0.21 10.80
N SER A 3 20.79 1.44 10.34
CA SER A 3 20.58 2.66 11.12
C SER A 3 19.13 2.65 11.61
N LYS A 4 18.93 2.83 12.92
CA LYS A 4 17.60 2.98 13.48
C LYS A 4 17.01 4.28 12.92
N ILE A 5 16.10 4.17 11.94
CA ILE A 5 15.39 5.33 11.41
C ILE A 5 14.55 5.90 12.56
N ASP A 6 14.74 7.17 12.84
CA ASP A 6 13.89 7.92 13.76
C ASP A 6 12.70 8.48 12.99
N TYR A 7 11.61 7.70 12.99
CA TYR A 7 10.38 8.04 12.25
C TYR A 7 9.69 9.32 12.74
N ALA A 8 10.01 9.80 13.95
CA ALA A 8 9.46 11.06 14.48
C ALA A 8 10.11 12.29 13.84
N ASN A 9 11.37 12.17 13.42
CA ASN A 9 12.18 13.27 12.88
C ASN A 9 12.35 13.21 11.36
N VAL A 10 11.58 12.37 10.65
CA VAL A 10 11.58 12.31 9.18
C VAL A 10 10.73 13.44 8.62
N ASP A 11 11.27 14.19 7.66
CA ASP A 11 10.47 15.13 6.86
C ASP A 11 9.56 14.37 5.88
N TYR A 12 8.28 14.30 6.20
CA TYR A 12 7.25 13.65 5.37
C TYR A 12 6.57 14.61 4.37
N SER A 13 6.88 15.91 4.42
CA SER A 13 6.23 16.91 3.57
C SER A 13 6.63 16.81 2.11
N ARG A 14 7.79 16.25 1.82
CA ARG A 14 8.37 16.19 0.47
C ARG A 14 9.28 14.99 0.28
N TRP A 15 9.54 14.69 -0.97
CA TRP A 15 10.62 13.81 -1.37
C TRP A 15 11.97 14.51 -1.24
N SER A 16 13.01 13.81 -0.80
CA SER A 16 14.39 14.30 -0.95
C SER A 16 14.74 14.46 -2.45
N PRO A 17 15.75 15.28 -2.82
CA PRO A 17 16.18 15.41 -4.21
C PRO A 17 16.48 14.07 -4.88
N LEU A 18 17.22 13.19 -4.21
CA LEU A 18 17.53 11.84 -4.71
C LEU A 18 16.26 11.01 -4.94
N GLN A 19 15.32 11.02 -4.00
CA GLN A 19 14.05 10.29 -4.12
C GLN A 19 13.20 10.81 -5.29
N ARG A 20 13.19 12.13 -5.55
CA ARG A 20 12.52 12.72 -6.71
C ARG A 20 13.14 12.25 -8.03
N TRP A 21 14.46 12.20 -8.11
CA TRP A 21 15.16 11.67 -9.27
C TRP A 21 14.82 10.21 -9.51
N ILE A 22 14.87 9.38 -8.46
CA ILE A 22 14.50 7.97 -8.56
C ILE A 22 13.03 7.82 -8.97
N GLN A 23 12.12 8.61 -8.40
CA GLN A 23 10.71 8.58 -8.79
C GLN A 23 10.52 8.96 -10.26
N GLY A 24 11.24 9.98 -10.74
CA GLY A 24 11.23 10.38 -12.15
C GLY A 24 11.72 9.25 -13.07
N ALA A 25 12.83 8.60 -12.70
CA ALA A 25 13.34 7.44 -13.43
C ALA A 25 12.36 6.25 -13.44
N VAL A 26 11.74 5.94 -12.28
CA VAL A 26 10.71 4.89 -12.20
C VAL A 26 9.49 5.24 -13.06
N ARG A 27 9.02 6.48 -13.04
CA ARG A 27 7.92 6.95 -13.91
C ARG A 27 8.25 6.78 -15.39
N LEU A 28 9.45 7.17 -15.78
CA LEU A 28 9.90 7.03 -17.17
C LEU A 28 9.94 5.55 -17.56
N LEU A 29 10.55 4.71 -16.71
CA LEU A 29 10.64 3.27 -16.96
C LEU A 29 9.25 2.64 -17.08
N MET A 30 8.33 2.98 -16.17
CA MET A 30 6.95 2.52 -16.24
C MET A 30 6.26 2.95 -17.54
N ARG A 31 6.44 4.21 -17.99
CA ARG A 31 5.90 4.68 -19.27
C ARG A 31 6.46 3.93 -20.48
N LEU A 32 7.73 3.59 -20.45
CA LEU A 32 8.38 2.86 -21.54
C LEU A 32 7.99 1.38 -21.58
N LEU A 33 7.95 0.74 -20.43
CA LEU A 33 7.80 -0.71 -20.31
C LEU A 33 6.35 -1.18 -20.12
N THR A 34 5.42 -0.27 -19.82
CA THR A 34 4.03 -0.63 -19.50
C THR A 34 3.04 0.35 -20.15
N ARG A 35 1.75 0.01 -20.09
CA ARG A 35 0.64 0.92 -20.39
C ARG A 35 -0.15 1.10 -19.11
N VAL A 36 0.06 2.21 -18.41
CA VAL A 36 -0.59 2.46 -17.12
C VAL A 36 -1.85 3.30 -17.34
N HIS A 37 -2.98 2.79 -16.83
CA HIS A 37 -4.26 3.47 -16.76
C HIS A 37 -4.53 3.84 -15.31
N VAL A 38 -4.79 5.11 -15.03
CA VAL A 38 -4.98 5.63 -13.68
C VAL A 38 -6.33 6.32 -13.57
N GLU A 39 -7.06 6.00 -12.51
CA GLU A 39 -8.35 6.59 -12.17
C GLU A 39 -8.34 7.06 -10.71
N GLY A 40 -9.04 8.16 -10.39
CA GLY A 40 -9.25 8.63 -9.02
C GLY A 40 -8.02 9.25 -8.35
N LEU A 41 -6.99 9.64 -9.10
CA LEU A 41 -5.76 10.23 -8.53
C LEU A 41 -6.04 11.52 -7.76
N GLU A 42 -7.13 12.22 -8.07
CA GLU A 42 -7.63 13.41 -7.38
C GLU A 42 -8.03 13.14 -5.93
N HIS A 43 -8.35 11.90 -5.57
CA HIS A 43 -8.67 11.52 -4.19
C HIS A 43 -7.45 11.46 -3.27
N MET A 44 -6.23 11.49 -3.84
CA MET A 44 -5.00 11.36 -3.05
C MET A 44 -4.68 12.66 -2.29
N PRO A 45 -4.60 12.63 -0.93
CA PRO A 45 -4.29 13.82 -0.14
C PRO A 45 -2.88 14.35 -0.44
N ARG A 46 -2.79 15.64 -0.70
CA ARG A 46 -1.50 16.31 -0.93
C ARG A 46 -0.75 16.63 0.36
N SER A 47 -1.45 16.71 1.48
CA SER A 47 -0.91 17.01 2.81
C SER A 47 -1.61 16.18 3.89
N GLY A 48 -1.10 16.20 5.12
CA GLY A 48 -1.64 15.43 6.23
C GLY A 48 -1.34 13.92 6.17
N PRO A 49 -1.50 13.19 7.26
CA PRO A 49 -1.28 11.76 7.29
C PRO A 49 -2.38 11.02 6.55
N PHE A 50 -2.07 9.90 5.93
CA PHE A 50 -3.06 8.93 5.47
C PHE A 50 -2.46 7.53 5.34
N ILE A 51 -3.32 6.53 5.35
CA ILE A 51 -2.95 5.14 5.08
C ILE A 51 -3.34 4.81 3.65
N LEU A 52 -2.37 4.50 2.80
CA LEU A 52 -2.62 3.94 1.49
C LEU A 52 -2.83 2.43 1.64
N ALA A 53 -4.07 2.00 1.56
CA ALA A 53 -4.44 0.58 1.62
C ALA A 53 -4.56 0.01 0.22
N ILE A 54 -3.62 -0.88 -0.16
CA ILE A 54 -3.55 -1.44 -1.51
C ILE A 54 -3.59 -2.96 -1.49
N ASN A 55 -4.27 -3.58 -2.47
CA ASN A 55 -4.16 -5.02 -2.72
C ASN A 55 -2.73 -5.43 -3.09
N HIS A 56 -2.35 -6.68 -2.84
CA HIS A 56 -0.96 -7.11 -3.05
C HIS A 56 -0.87 -8.35 -3.96
N LEU A 57 -0.57 -8.12 -5.23
CA LEU A 57 -0.46 -9.17 -6.26
C LEU A 57 0.99 -9.46 -6.67
N SER A 58 1.87 -8.45 -6.64
CA SER A 58 3.19 -8.55 -7.26
C SER A 58 4.24 -7.75 -6.47
N LEU A 59 5.52 -8.03 -6.71
CA LEU A 59 6.61 -7.16 -6.27
C LEU A 59 6.59 -5.80 -6.98
N LEU A 60 5.94 -5.73 -8.15
CA LEU A 60 5.81 -4.49 -8.92
C LEU A 60 4.75 -3.53 -8.36
N ASP A 61 3.95 -3.94 -7.36
CA ASP A 61 2.99 -3.06 -6.70
C ASP A 61 3.70 -1.84 -6.09
N ALA A 62 4.87 -2.06 -5.46
CA ALA A 62 5.63 -1.00 -4.83
C ALA A 62 6.14 0.06 -5.83
N PRO A 63 6.85 -0.26 -6.93
CA PRO A 63 7.26 0.76 -7.91
C PRO A 63 6.09 1.39 -8.65
N VAL A 64 5.00 0.65 -8.90
CA VAL A 64 3.76 1.21 -9.48
C VAL A 64 3.20 2.29 -8.56
N MET A 65 2.96 1.98 -7.28
CA MET A 65 2.43 2.95 -6.32
C MET A 65 3.37 4.11 -6.06
N PHE A 66 4.67 3.84 -5.92
CA PHE A 66 5.70 4.87 -5.74
C PHE A 66 5.66 5.93 -6.85
N SER A 67 5.30 5.54 -8.08
CA SER A 67 5.17 6.47 -9.21
C SER A 67 4.12 7.56 -8.99
N PHE A 68 3.10 7.33 -8.17
CA PHE A 68 1.98 8.25 -7.97
C PHE A 68 2.05 9.02 -6.65
N LEU A 69 2.79 8.53 -5.66
CA LEU A 69 2.87 9.16 -4.35
C LEU A 69 3.37 10.61 -4.44
N PRO A 70 2.68 11.59 -3.81
CA PRO A 70 3.02 13.00 -3.92
C PRO A 70 4.24 13.37 -3.07
N ARG A 71 4.52 12.60 -2.02
CA ARG A 71 5.55 12.85 -1.02
C ARG A 71 5.97 11.56 -0.33
N ARG A 72 6.95 11.66 0.58
CA ARG A 72 7.55 10.50 1.25
C ARG A 72 6.52 9.61 1.93
N ALA A 73 6.55 8.33 1.61
CA ALA A 73 5.75 7.29 2.23
C ALA A 73 6.62 6.25 2.91
N VAL A 74 6.11 5.66 3.96
CA VAL A 74 6.69 4.52 4.66
C VAL A 74 5.91 3.26 4.27
N VAL A 75 6.63 2.17 4.01
CA VAL A 75 6.03 0.89 3.62
C VAL A 75 6.38 -0.19 4.63
N PHE A 76 5.48 -1.18 4.79
CA PHE A 76 5.85 -2.40 5.49
C PHE A 76 6.63 -3.33 4.56
N ALA A 77 7.76 -3.84 5.03
CA ALA A 77 8.59 -4.79 4.32
C ALA A 77 8.90 -6.02 5.19
N ALA A 78 8.93 -7.20 4.59
CA ALA A 78 9.30 -8.40 5.33
C ALA A 78 10.79 -8.38 5.72
N ASP A 79 11.12 -8.83 6.93
CA ASP A 79 12.50 -8.85 7.49
C ASP A 79 13.53 -9.50 6.57
N LYS A 80 13.15 -10.51 5.81
CA LYS A 80 14.06 -11.17 4.86
C LYS A 80 14.67 -10.20 3.84
N TRP A 81 14.00 -9.09 3.53
CA TRP A 81 14.49 -8.10 2.58
C TRP A 81 15.62 -7.23 3.12
N GLN A 82 15.85 -7.21 4.44
CA GLN A 82 17.03 -6.57 5.03
C GLN A 82 18.34 -7.20 4.56
N ARG A 83 18.31 -8.51 4.25
CA ARG A 83 19.47 -9.29 3.83
C ARG A 83 19.70 -9.31 2.32
N ALA A 84 18.82 -8.66 1.54
CA ALA A 84 18.94 -8.55 0.08
C ALA A 84 19.50 -7.16 -0.29
N PRO A 85 20.81 -7.00 -0.61
CA PRO A 85 21.48 -5.68 -0.64
C PRO A 85 20.79 -4.66 -1.54
N GLY A 86 20.43 -5.02 -2.78
CA GLY A 86 19.76 -4.09 -3.71
C GLY A 86 18.36 -3.70 -3.26
N ILE A 87 17.58 -4.65 -2.74
CA ILE A 87 16.22 -4.40 -2.25
C ILE A 87 16.28 -3.63 -0.93
N SER A 88 17.19 -3.99 -0.03
CA SER A 88 17.41 -3.28 1.23
C SER A 88 17.79 -1.82 0.97
N TRP A 89 18.70 -1.57 0.03
CA TRP A 89 19.06 -0.21 -0.37
C TRP A 89 17.84 0.56 -0.91
N ALA A 90 17.08 -0.03 -1.80
CA ALA A 90 15.88 0.61 -2.34
C ALA A 90 14.85 0.92 -1.24
N LEU A 91 14.59 -0.04 -0.35
CA LEU A 91 13.63 0.12 0.74
C LEU A 91 14.08 1.15 1.80
N THR A 92 15.38 1.31 2.04
CA THR A 92 15.89 2.27 3.02
C THR A 92 16.06 3.67 2.42
N THR A 93 16.48 3.75 1.17
CA THR A 93 16.80 5.04 0.50
C THR A 93 15.57 5.66 -0.16
N VAL A 94 14.73 4.83 -0.78
CA VAL A 94 13.56 5.30 -1.54
C VAL A 94 12.31 5.30 -0.69
N GLY A 95 12.01 4.18 0.01
CA GLY A 95 10.72 3.93 0.62
C GLY A 95 10.65 4.14 2.13
N THR A 96 11.76 4.25 2.86
CA THR A 96 11.71 4.27 4.34
C THR A 96 10.87 3.11 4.89
N ALA A 97 11.41 1.89 4.96
CA ALA A 97 10.63 0.71 5.31
C ALA A 97 10.59 0.43 6.82
N ILE A 98 9.42 0.06 7.33
CA ILE A 98 9.24 -0.62 8.61
C ILE A 98 9.33 -2.13 8.34
N TYR A 99 10.35 -2.76 8.90
CA TYR A 99 10.54 -4.21 8.72
C TYR A 99 9.71 -4.99 9.74
N VAL A 100 9.01 -6.01 9.26
CA VAL A 100 8.11 -6.84 10.05
C VAL A 100 8.46 -8.32 9.94
N ALA A 101 8.46 -9.02 11.07
CA ALA A 101 8.46 -10.48 11.10
C ALA A 101 7.08 -10.96 10.63
N ARG A 102 7.06 -11.93 9.70
CA ARG A 102 5.79 -12.48 9.20
C ARG A 102 5.25 -13.52 10.18
N GLY A 103 3.94 -13.47 10.39
CA GLY A 103 3.20 -14.50 11.14
C GLY A 103 2.77 -14.07 12.54
N GLU A 104 3.42 -13.10 13.16
CA GLU A 104 3.06 -12.61 14.48
C GLU A 104 2.76 -11.10 14.49
N PRO A 105 1.89 -10.62 15.39
CA PRO A 105 1.67 -9.18 15.54
C PRO A 105 2.93 -8.49 16.05
N ASP A 106 3.62 -7.75 15.19
CA ASP A 106 4.81 -6.98 15.57
C ASP A 106 4.40 -5.64 16.22
N ARG A 107 4.30 -5.65 17.54
CA ARG A 107 3.97 -4.45 18.34
C ARG A 107 4.96 -3.30 18.13
N ARG A 108 6.22 -3.61 17.79
CA ARG A 108 7.23 -2.59 17.48
C ARG A 108 6.90 -1.91 16.16
N ALA A 109 6.60 -2.70 15.14
CA ALA A 109 6.23 -2.20 13.82
C ALA A 109 4.94 -1.35 13.88
N LEU A 110 3.94 -1.79 14.65
CA LEU A 110 2.73 -1.00 14.87
C LEU A 110 3.01 0.34 15.57
N ARG A 111 3.88 0.38 16.58
CA ARG A 111 4.29 1.64 17.22
C ARG A 111 5.01 2.58 16.26
N GLN A 112 5.92 2.05 15.44
CA GLN A 112 6.62 2.83 14.42
C GLN A 112 5.64 3.40 13.38
N ALA A 113 4.68 2.61 12.94
CA ALA A 113 3.62 3.04 12.02
C ALA A 113 2.76 4.17 12.62
N LEU A 114 2.38 4.06 13.89
CA LEU A 114 1.67 5.13 14.60
C LEU A 114 2.52 6.40 14.70
N THR A 115 3.83 6.28 14.93
CA THR A 115 4.74 7.43 14.92
C THR A 115 4.75 8.11 13.56
N VAL A 116 4.86 7.35 12.45
CA VAL A 116 4.80 7.87 11.07
C VAL A 116 3.52 8.68 10.84
N LEU A 117 2.36 8.11 11.16
CA LEU A 117 1.08 8.77 10.95
C LEU A 117 0.95 10.04 11.80
N ARG A 118 1.32 9.99 13.09
CA ARG A 118 1.28 11.15 13.99
C ARG A 118 2.22 12.27 13.57
N SER A 119 3.32 11.93 12.90
CA SER A 119 4.26 12.90 12.32
C SER A 119 3.85 13.38 10.89
N GLY A 120 2.61 13.13 10.48
CA GLY A 120 2.07 13.59 9.20
C GLY A 120 2.49 12.75 8.00
N GLY A 121 3.06 11.56 8.20
CA GLY A 121 3.54 10.69 7.14
C GLY A 121 2.46 9.91 6.41
N ILE A 122 2.81 9.40 5.22
CA ILE A 122 2.03 8.41 4.48
C ILE A 122 2.50 7.02 4.89
N LEU A 123 1.56 6.14 5.23
CA LEU A 123 1.83 4.74 5.47
C LEU A 123 1.19 3.90 4.37
N ALA A 124 2.00 3.21 3.56
CA ALA A 124 1.48 2.31 2.53
C ALA A 124 1.57 0.86 3.00
N MET A 125 0.45 0.16 2.97
CA MET A 125 0.37 -1.23 3.41
C MET A 125 -0.74 -1.99 2.70
N ALA A 126 -0.56 -3.32 2.62
CA ALA A 126 -1.59 -4.22 2.15
C ALA A 126 -2.44 -4.71 3.33
N PRO A 127 -3.77 -4.52 3.33
CA PRO A 127 -4.62 -5.07 4.39
C PRO A 127 -4.54 -6.59 4.47
N GLU A 128 -4.21 -7.27 3.40
CA GLU A 128 -3.99 -8.71 3.30
C GLU A 128 -2.78 -9.22 4.13
N GLY A 129 -1.84 -8.34 4.47
CA GLY A 129 -0.61 -8.67 5.22
C GLY A 129 0.38 -9.55 4.48
N THR A 130 0.03 -10.08 3.33
CA THR A 130 0.89 -10.89 2.46
C THR A 130 0.46 -10.77 1.01
N ARG A 131 1.34 -11.18 0.09
CA ARG A 131 1.00 -11.22 -1.32
C ARG A 131 0.04 -12.36 -1.62
N SER A 132 -1.04 -12.07 -2.35
CA SER A 132 -1.94 -13.09 -2.87
C SER A 132 -1.20 -14.02 -3.85
N ARG A 133 -1.43 -15.30 -3.73
CA ARG A 133 -0.93 -16.33 -4.65
C ARG A 133 -2.01 -16.81 -5.63
N THR A 134 -3.25 -16.50 -5.33
CA THR A 134 -4.41 -16.92 -6.14
C THR A 134 -4.75 -15.92 -7.24
N GLY A 135 -4.13 -14.72 -7.21
CA GLY A 135 -4.42 -13.64 -8.14
C GLY A 135 -5.64 -12.78 -7.76
N GLY A 136 -6.40 -13.18 -6.74
CA GLY A 136 -7.52 -12.41 -6.19
C GLY A 136 -7.24 -11.94 -4.76
N LEU A 137 -8.13 -11.09 -4.20
CA LEU A 137 -8.07 -10.66 -2.81
C LEU A 137 -8.16 -11.86 -1.87
N ILE A 138 -7.35 -11.85 -0.83
CA ILE A 138 -7.42 -12.78 0.29
C ILE A 138 -7.96 -12.06 1.52
N GLN A 139 -8.27 -12.78 2.58
CA GLN A 139 -8.85 -12.22 3.79
C GLN A 139 -8.00 -11.08 4.37
N GLY A 140 -8.65 -9.96 4.70
CA GLY A 140 -8.02 -8.79 5.32
C GLY A 140 -7.63 -9.04 6.77
N ARG A 141 -6.67 -8.26 7.26
CA ARG A 141 -6.20 -8.23 8.64
C ARG A 141 -6.45 -6.87 9.26
N GLU A 142 -6.73 -6.82 10.52
CA GLU A 142 -7.18 -5.64 11.27
C GLU A 142 -6.12 -4.51 11.39
N GLY A 143 -4.91 -4.73 10.89
CA GLY A 143 -3.79 -3.78 11.00
C GLY A 143 -4.09 -2.38 10.46
N VAL A 144 -4.77 -2.27 9.31
CA VAL A 144 -5.16 -0.97 8.73
C VAL A 144 -6.20 -0.29 9.61
N ALA A 145 -7.27 -0.99 9.99
CA ALA A 145 -8.32 -0.47 10.86
C ALA A 145 -7.77 -0.05 12.24
N TYR A 146 -6.90 -0.87 12.81
CA TYR A 146 -6.22 -0.55 14.07
C TYR A 146 -5.42 0.76 13.98
N LEU A 147 -4.61 0.94 12.94
CA LEU A 147 -3.77 2.12 12.78
C LEU A 147 -4.61 3.37 12.49
N ALA A 148 -5.61 3.27 11.62
CA ALA A 148 -6.49 4.39 11.27
C ALA A 148 -7.26 4.93 12.48
N THR A 149 -7.76 4.05 13.35
CA THR A 149 -8.50 4.46 14.55
C THR A 149 -7.60 5.02 15.65
N ARG A 150 -6.32 4.57 15.72
CA ARG A 150 -5.36 4.99 16.78
C ARG A 150 -4.56 6.24 16.44
N ALA A 151 -4.43 6.57 15.18
CA ALA A 151 -3.75 7.77 14.71
C ALA A 151 -4.65 8.51 13.72
N PRO A 152 -5.82 9.06 14.14
CA PRO A 152 -6.90 9.53 13.26
C PRO A 152 -6.38 9.94 11.86
N ALA A 153 -6.21 8.94 11.01
CA ALA A 153 -5.65 9.08 9.68
C ALA A 153 -6.61 8.45 8.68
N PRO A 154 -7.09 9.20 7.67
CA PRO A 154 -7.96 8.63 6.65
C PRO A 154 -7.27 7.51 5.90
N ILE A 155 -8.05 6.55 5.45
CA ILE A 155 -7.59 5.46 4.59
C ILE A 155 -7.89 5.85 3.14
N LEU A 156 -6.88 5.81 2.28
CA LEU A 156 -7.03 5.89 0.84
C LEU A 156 -7.03 4.46 0.28
N PRO A 157 -8.19 3.90 -0.06
CA PRO A 157 -8.22 2.60 -0.71
C PRO A 157 -7.69 2.73 -2.13
N ALA A 158 -6.81 1.83 -2.53
CA ALA A 158 -6.26 1.78 -3.86
C ALA A 158 -6.16 0.34 -4.36
N VAL A 159 -6.30 0.14 -5.65
CA VAL A 159 -6.09 -1.16 -6.27
C VAL A 159 -5.16 -1.03 -7.47
N ALA A 160 -4.35 -2.07 -7.67
CA ALA A 160 -3.56 -2.24 -8.88
C ALA A 160 -3.71 -3.68 -9.39
N TYR A 161 -3.85 -3.84 -10.69
CA TYR A 161 -3.92 -5.15 -11.36
C TYR A 161 -3.33 -5.09 -12.77
N GLY A 162 -2.86 -6.23 -13.26
CA GLY A 162 -2.16 -6.36 -14.53
C GLY A 162 -0.64 -6.35 -14.40
N GLN A 163 -0.05 -5.75 -13.34
CA GLN A 163 1.38 -5.75 -13.09
C GLN A 163 1.95 -7.13 -12.77
N GLU A 164 1.14 -8.04 -12.26
CA GLU A 164 1.54 -9.44 -12.01
C GLU A 164 1.88 -10.19 -13.30
N LYS A 165 1.34 -9.73 -14.44
CA LYS A 165 1.58 -10.29 -15.78
C LYS A 165 2.81 -9.69 -16.46
N ALA A 166 3.44 -8.68 -15.86
CA ALA A 166 4.48 -7.88 -16.52
C ALA A 166 5.67 -8.72 -17.00
N PHE A 167 6.21 -9.59 -16.17
CA PHE A 167 7.35 -10.44 -16.56
C PHE A 167 7.02 -11.36 -17.75
N HIS A 168 5.79 -11.89 -17.79
CA HIS A 168 5.34 -12.72 -18.91
C HIS A 168 5.19 -11.90 -20.20
N CYS A 169 4.66 -10.68 -20.11
CA CYS A 169 4.54 -9.77 -21.25
C CYS A 169 5.91 -9.35 -21.78
N TRP A 170 6.83 -8.98 -20.90
CA TRP A 170 8.18 -8.52 -21.27
C TRP A 170 9.00 -9.60 -21.96
N LYS A 171 8.90 -10.87 -21.54
CA LYS A 171 9.52 -12.00 -22.24
C LYS A 171 9.05 -12.14 -23.69
N ARG A 172 7.88 -11.59 -24.01
CA ARG A 172 7.29 -11.58 -25.35
C ARG A 172 7.41 -10.21 -26.04
N LEU A 173 8.26 -9.31 -25.52
CA LEU A 173 8.46 -7.95 -25.99
C LEU A 173 7.13 -7.14 -26.04
N LYS A 174 6.17 -7.47 -25.18
CA LYS A 174 4.87 -6.79 -25.06
C LYS A 174 4.84 -5.93 -23.80
N ARG A 175 4.19 -4.78 -23.92
CA ARG A 175 3.95 -3.88 -22.78
C ARG A 175 2.67 -4.33 -22.05
N PRO A 176 2.74 -4.72 -20.77
CA PRO A 176 1.54 -5.06 -19.98
C PRO A 176 0.67 -3.81 -19.78
N ALA A 177 -0.65 -4.02 -19.79
CA ALA A 177 -1.60 -3.03 -19.31
C ALA A 177 -1.68 -3.14 -17.77
N ILE A 178 -1.44 -2.04 -17.09
CA ILE A 178 -1.55 -1.93 -15.64
C ILE A 178 -2.65 -0.93 -15.32
N HIS A 179 -3.58 -1.33 -14.49
CA HIS A 179 -4.66 -0.47 -14.04
C HIS A 179 -4.45 -0.12 -12.58
N VAL A 180 -4.55 1.16 -12.26
CA VAL A 180 -4.45 1.71 -10.90
C VAL A 180 -5.69 2.55 -10.65
N ARG A 181 -6.40 2.27 -9.54
CA ARG A 181 -7.55 3.05 -9.13
C ARG A 181 -7.39 3.50 -7.69
N PHE A 182 -7.69 4.76 -7.45
CA PHE A 182 -7.73 5.34 -6.11
C PHE A 182 -9.19 5.64 -5.76
N GLY A 183 -9.69 5.07 -4.66
CA GLY A 183 -11.04 5.28 -4.16
C GLY A 183 -11.15 6.57 -3.36
N LYS A 184 -12.37 6.88 -2.92
CA LYS A 184 -12.62 7.98 -1.98
C LYS A 184 -12.00 7.65 -0.62
N LEU A 185 -11.62 8.69 0.12
CA LEU A 185 -11.10 8.53 1.48
C LEU A 185 -12.16 7.90 2.39
N VAL A 186 -11.71 6.97 3.22
CA VAL A 186 -12.52 6.32 4.26
C VAL A 186 -11.98 6.78 5.61
N GLU A 187 -12.85 7.37 6.42
CA GLU A 187 -12.54 7.78 7.78
C GLU A 187 -13.18 6.79 8.76
N LEU A 188 -12.41 6.35 9.73
CA LEU A 188 -12.90 5.49 10.80
C LEU A 188 -13.01 6.30 12.10
N PRO A 189 -14.00 6.01 12.96
CA PRO A 189 -14.13 6.67 14.25
C PRO A 189 -12.85 6.51 15.08
N PRO A 190 -12.26 7.61 15.59
CA PRO A 190 -11.05 7.55 16.37
C PRO A 190 -11.29 6.88 17.73
N GLY A 191 -10.28 6.22 18.28
CA GLY A 191 -10.37 5.64 19.61
C GLY A 191 -9.89 4.20 19.73
N ARG A 192 -10.25 3.59 20.87
CA ARG A 192 -9.98 2.17 21.16
C ARG A 192 -11.19 1.34 20.82
N HIS A 193 -11.05 0.45 19.87
CA HIS A 193 -12.11 -0.46 19.46
C HIS A 193 -11.75 -1.91 19.81
N GLY A 194 -12.76 -2.73 20.10
CA GLY A 194 -12.61 -4.17 20.27
C GLY A 194 -12.27 -4.86 18.95
N MET A 195 -11.87 -6.13 19.03
CA MET A 195 -11.47 -6.90 17.84
C MET A 195 -12.62 -7.05 16.84
N ASP A 196 -13.85 -7.27 17.33
CA ASP A 196 -15.03 -7.43 16.46
C ASP A 196 -15.29 -6.17 15.63
N GLN A 197 -15.16 -5.00 16.24
CA GLN A 197 -15.33 -3.73 15.54
C GLN A 197 -14.21 -3.46 14.54
N LEU A 198 -12.95 -3.79 14.89
CA LEU A 198 -11.82 -3.69 13.96
C LEU A 198 -11.98 -4.66 12.79
N HIS A 199 -12.49 -5.85 13.05
CA HIS A 199 -12.82 -6.83 12.01
C HIS A 199 -13.89 -6.29 11.06
N LEU A 200 -14.97 -5.71 11.58
CA LEU A 200 -16.02 -5.10 10.78
C LEU A 200 -15.46 -3.99 9.86
N TYR A 201 -14.64 -3.08 10.39
CA TYR A 201 -14.00 -2.04 9.60
C TYR A 201 -13.07 -2.60 8.51
N THR A 202 -12.36 -3.68 8.84
CA THR A 202 -11.49 -4.36 7.88
C THR A 202 -12.31 -4.96 6.74
N GLU A 203 -13.40 -5.64 7.06
CA GLU A 203 -14.29 -6.25 6.06
C GLU A 203 -14.91 -5.18 5.14
N GLN A 204 -15.37 -4.05 5.68
CA GLN A 204 -15.86 -2.93 4.89
C GLN A 204 -14.79 -2.36 3.94
N LEU A 205 -13.55 -2.21 4.41
CA LEU A 205 -12.43 -1.78 3.58
C LEU A 205 -12.15 -2.80 2.47
N MET A 206 -12.12 -4.08 2.78
CA MET A 206 -11.86 -5.14 1.80
C MET A 206 -12.95 -5.24 0.74
N VAL A 207 -14.21 -5.08 1.12
CA VAL A 207 -15.33 -4.98 0.16
C VAL A 207 -15.19 -3.74 -0.72
N THR A 208 -14.76 -2.62 -0.17
CA THR A 208 -14.45 -1.40 -0.94
C THR A 208 -13.37 -1.67 -1.99
N LEU A 209 -12.27 -2.33 -1.62
CA LEU A 209 -11.22 -2.73 -2.57
C LEU A 209 -11.74 -3.70 -3.63
N ALA A 210 -12.58 -4.66 -3.24
CA ALA A 210 -13.18 -5.63 -4.15
C ALA A 210 -14.10 -4.97 -5.20
N ARG A 211 -14.86 -3.94 -4.80
CA ARG A 211 -15.71 -3.15 -5.72
C ARG A 211 -14.89 -2.40 -6.77
N MET A 212 -13.66 -2.00 -6.44
CA MET A 212 -12.76 -1.32 -7.36
C MET A 212 -12.06 -2.27 -8.33
N LEU A 213 -12.10 -3.59 -8.09
CA LEU A 213 -11.44 -4.62 -8.88
C LEU A 213 -12.39 -5.31 -9.87
N PRO A 214 -11.89 -5.73 -11.04
CA PRO A 214 -12.63 -6.63 -11.92
C PRO A 214 -13.03 -7.93 -11.19
N PRO A 215 -14.13 -8.61 -11.59
CA PRO A 215 -14.60 -9.82 -10.92
C PRO A 215 -13.54 -10.89 -10.69
N SER A 216 -12.64 -11.11 -11.67
CA SER A 216 -11.56 -12.11 -11.57
C SER A 216 -10.50 -11.81 -10.48
N TYR A 217 -10.46 -10.60 -9.94
CA TYR A 217 -9.51 -10.20 -8.89
C TYR A 217 -10.14 -10.04 -7.51
N ARG A 218 -11.47 -10.23 -7.36
CA ARG A 218 -12.20 -10.03 -6.09
C ARG A 218 -11.90 -11.12 -5.05
N GLY A 219 -11.42 -12.30 -5.49
CA GLY A 219 -11.02 -13.39 -4.61
C GLY A 219 -12.14 -13.79 -3.63
N VAL A 220 -11.83 -13.87 -2.34
CA VAL A 220 -12.78 -14.28 -1.28
C VAL A 220 -13.90 -13.27 -1.05
N TYR A 221 -13.88 -12.10 -1.67
CA TYR A 221 -14.91 -11.06 -1.56
C TYR A 221 -15.83 -10.98 -2.78
N ALA A 222 -15.74 -11.92 -3.71
CA ALA A 222 -16.52 -11.89 -4.96
C ALA A 222 -18.04 -11.84 -4.69
N ASP A 223 -18.53 -12.70 -3.81
CA ASP A 223 -19.96 -12.82 -3.51
C ASP A 223 -20.49 -11.59 -2.74
N ARG A 224 -19.66 -10.96 -1.92
CA ARG A 224 -20.02 -9.76 -1.15
C ARG A 224 -20.18 -8.49 -1.98
N VAL A 225 -19.64 -8.47 -3.21
CA VAL A 225 -19.77 -7.34 -4.14
C VAL A 225 -20.98 -7.51 -5.04
N ALA A 226 -21.51 -8.73 -5.18
CA ALA A 226 -22.69 -9.03 -5.97
C ALA A 226 -24.01 -8.63 -5.27
N GLU A 227 -23.98 -8.43 -3.92
CA GLU A 227 -25.15 -7.96 -3.18
C GLU A 227 -25.37 -6.45 -3.46
N PRO A 228 -26.58 -6.04 -3.89
CA PRO A 228 -26.92 -4.62 -3.95
C PRO A 228 -26.88 -4.02 -2.54
N GLU A 229 -26.49 -2.74 -2.46
CA GLU A 229 -26.57 -1.99 -1.20
C GLU A 229 -28.05 -1.98 -0.73
N ALA A 230 -28.29 -2.54 0.46
CA ALA A 230 -29.58 -2.51 1.12
C ALA A 230 -29.87 -1.12 1.67
#